data_afca7362d98cf66f5f41a098786433b4
#
_entry.id   afca7362d98cf66f5f41a098786433b4
#
_cell.length_a   1.000
_cell.length_b   1.000
_cell.length_c   1.000
_cell.angle_alpha   90.00
_cell.angle_beta   90.00
_cell.angle_gamma   90.00
#
_symmetry.space_group_name_H-M   'P 1'
#
loop_
_entity.id
_entity.type
_entity.pdbx_description
1 polymer ?
#
loop_
_entity_poly.entity_id
_entity_poly.type
_entity_poly.pdbx_seq_one_letter_code
_entity_poly.pdbx_strand_id
1 'polypeptide(L)'
;DDSLYTKQVARNMILMTQRVNTQWQDHVAQTGVTCYTCHRGKNIPEQVWFKEPKQQTGNGLLGNKDGQNSPVSASGYSSLPNAYFDQYLSKSSNIRVAGDTALPTGNKHSINETESTYGLMMHFSKSLGVNCTYCHNSRNFSSWEESPPQRTKAWYAIRMAQDINNNYMDPIKGLFPPHRLGPTGDVAKANCATCHQGAYK
;
A
#
# COMPACT_ATOMS: atom_id res chain seq x y z
N ASP A 1 -29.21 -14.02 14.26
CA ASP A 1 -29.35 -13.80 12.83
C ASP A 1 -28.00 -13.48 12.20
N ASP A 2 -27.59 -14.31 11.22
CA ASP A 2 -26.30 -14.18 10.53
C ASP A 2 -26.38 -13.33 9.25
N SER A 3 -27.54 -12.76 8.96
CA SER A 3 -27.79 -11.95 7.76
C SER A 3 -27.15 -10.55 7.82
N LEU A 4 -26.82 -10.06 9.01
CA LEU A 4 -26.19 -8.74 9.16
C LEU A 4 -24.80 -8.72 8.48
N TYR A 5 -24.62 -7.83 7.50
CA TYR A 5 -23.36 -7.70 6.79
C TYR A 5 -22.16 -7.47 7.73
N THR A 6 -22.36 -6.72 8.82
CA THR A 6 -21.30 -6.46 9.81
C THR A 6 -20.80 -7.73 10.48
N LYS A 7 -21.67 -8.72 10.74
CA LYS A 7 -21.26 -10.01 11.27
C LYS A 7 -20.46 -10.82 10.24
N GLN A 8 -20.90 -10.82 8.98
CA GLN A 8 -20.18 -11.50 7.90
C GLN A 8 -18.80 -10.89 7.67
N VAL A 9 -18.71 -9.56 7.66
CA VAL A 9 -17.44 -8.83 7.60
C VAL A 9 -16.55 -9.17 8.79
N ALA A 10 -17.09 -9.17 10.02
CA ALA A 10 -16.32 -9.49 11.22
C ALA A 10 -15.73 -10.91 11.19
N ARG A 11 -16.48 -11.90 10.71
CA ARG A 11 -15.96 -13.27 10.50
C ARG A 11 -14.79 -13.30 9.53
N ASN A 12 -14.93 -12.60 8.41
CA ASN A 12 -13.84 -12.50 7.43
C ASN A 12 -12.61 -11.81 8.03
N MET A 13 -12.79 -10.76 8.85
CA MET A 13 -11.68 -10.08 9.54
C MET A 13 -10.98 -11.00 10.55
N ILE A 14 -11.70 -11.88 11.23
CA ILE A 14 -11.09 -12.89 12.13
C ILE A 14 -10.20 -13.83 11.32
N LEU A 15 -10.68 -14.37 10.20
CA LEU A 15 -9.91 -15.24 9.32
C LEU A 15 -8.68 -14.52 8.75
N MET A 16 -8.84 -13.28 8.33
CA MET A 16 -7.73 -12.43 7.88
C MET A 16 -6.67 -12.25 8.98
N THR A 17 -7.08 -11.95 10.21
CA THR A 17 -6.17 -11.77 11.34
C THR A 17 -5.40 -13.06 11.64
N GLN A 18 -6.07 -14.21 11.63
CA GLN A 18 -5.44 -15.53 11.78
C GLN A 18 -4.42 -15.78 10.66
N ARG A 19 -4.79 -15.49 9.40
CA ARG A 19 -3.91 -15.60 8.23
C ARG A 19 -2.66 -14.74 8.38
N VAL A 20 -2.81 -13.48 8.76
CA VAL A 20 -1.68 -12.56 8.96
C VAL A 20 -0.73 -13.12 10.02
N ASN A 21 -1.25 -13.58 11.16
CA ASN A 21 -0.43 -14.09 12.26
C ASN A 21 0.24 -15.44 11.97
N THR A 22 -0.27 -16.23 11.02
CA THR A 22 0.30 -17.54 10.70
C THR A 22 1.22 -17.51 9.49
N GLN A 23 0.93 -16.70 8.48
CA GLN A 23 1.63 -16.73 7.19
C GLN A 23 2.61 -15.57 7.00
N TRP A 24 2.47 -14.49 7.77
CA TRP A 24 3.28 -13.28 7.61
C TRP A 24 4.18 -12.98 8.80
N GLN A 25 4.64 -14.02 9.49
CA GLN A 25 5.54 -13.90 10.65
C GLN A 25 6.86 -13.23 10.32
N ASP A 26 7.33 -13.30 9.08
CA ASP A 26 8.51 -12.58 8.62
C ASP A 26 8.34 -11.05 8.70
N HIS A 27 7.10 -10.57 8.74
CA HIS A 27 6.79 -9.15 8.96
C HIS A 27 6.30 -8.87 10.37
N VAL A 28 5.26 -9.59 10.83
CA VAL A 28 4.58 -9.29 12.11
C VAL A 28 5.25 -9.95 13.31
N ALA A 29 6.25 -10.80 13.08
CA ALA A 29 6.99 -11.57 14.09
C ALA A 29 6.03 -12.40 14.98
N GLN A 30 6.50 -12.78 16.17
CA GLN A 30 5.68 -13.52 17.13
C GLN A 30 4.62 -12.65 17.80
N THR A 31 4.81 -11.35 17.82
CA THR A 31 3.84 -10.39 18.37
C THR A 31 2.52 -10.44 17.62
N GLY A 32 2.57 -10.59 16.30
CA GLY A 32 1.40 -10.65 15.45
C GLY A 32 0.61 -9.35 15.42
N VAL A 33 -0.61 -9.45 14.91
CA VAL A 33 -1.59 -8.35 14.87
C VAL A 33 -2.89 -8.75 15.57
N THR A 34 -3.61 -7.76 16.06
CA THR A 34 -4.95 -7.89 16.63
C THR A 34 -5.92 -6.96 15.87
N CYS A 35 -7.22 -7.08 16.15
CA CYS A 35 -8.20 -6.14 15.61
C CYS A 35 -7.83 -4.68 15.94
N TYR A 36 -7.30 -4.44 17.12
CA TYR A 36 -6.87 -3.10 17.56
C TYR A 36 -5.70 -2.55 16.75
N THR A 37 -4.84 -3.40 16.20
CA THR A 37 -3.67 -2.96 15.41
C THR A 37 -4.08 -2.04 14.26
N CYS A 38 -5.18 -2.36 13.56
CA CYS A 38 -5.72 -1.56 12.47
C CYS A 38 -6.84 -0.63 12.91
N HIS A 39 -7.78 -1.12 13.74
CA HIS A 39 -9.01 -0.40 14.07
C HIS A 39 -8.86 0.69 15.13
N ARG A 40 -7.91 0.55 16.07
CA ARG A 40 -7.68 1.53 17.15
C ARG A 40 -8.95 1.95 17.88
N GLY A 41 -9.87 0.99 18.10
CA GLY A 41 -11.16 1.24 18.76
C GLY A 41 -12.26 1.80 17.86
N LYS A 42 -12.01 1.96 16.55
CA LYS A 42 -13.00 2.44 15.57
C LYS A 42 -13.58 1.29 14.76
N ASN A 43 -14.87 1.40 14.39
CA ASN A 43 -15.49 0.38 13.53
C ASN A 43 -14.82 0.29 12.16
N ILE A 44 -14.24 1.38 11.67
CA ILE A 44 -13.52 1.49 10.41
C ILE A 44 -12.13 2.02 10.73
N PRO A 45 -11.06 1.37 10.25
CA PRO A 45 -9.73 1.95 10.35
C PRO A 45 -9.67 3.30 9.64
N GLU A 46 -9.01 4.30 10.22
CA GLU A 46 -8.95 5.65 9.62
C GLU A 46 -8.07 5.72 8.38
N GLN A 47 -7.00 4.95 8.36
CA GLN A 47 -5.97 5.00 7.31
C GLN A 47 -6.19 3.89 6.29
N VAL A 48 -7.38 3.86 5.69
CA VAL A 48 -7.69 2.98 4.56
C VAL A 48 -7.60 3.73 3.23
N TRP A 49 -7.53 3.00 2.12
CA TRP A 49 -7.56 3.59 0.79
C TRP A 49 -8.62 2.95 -0.09
N PHE A 50 -9.07 3.72 -1.07
CA PHE A 50 -9.96 3.30 -2.13
C PHE A 50 -9.31 3.59 -3.48
N LYS A 51 -9.75 2.91 -4.52
CA LYS A 51 -9.34 3.27 -5.88
C LYS A 51 -9.92 4.64 -6.23
N GLU A 52 -9.05 5.53 -6.68
CA GLU A 52 -9.52 6.82 -7.17
C GLU A 52 -10.01 6.69 -8.62
N PRO A 53 -11.07 7.43 -9.00
CA PRO A 53 -11.46 7.56 -10.38
C PRO A 53 -10.26 8.08 -11.19
N LYS A 54 -10.08 7.55 -12.40
CA LYS A 54 -9.08 8.13 -13.30
C LYS A 54 -9.41 9.61 -13.49
N GLN A 55 -8.50 10.47 -13.08
CA GLN A 55 -8.65 11.90 -13.36
C GLN A 55 -8.65 12.09 -14.87
N GLN A 56 -9.74 12.66 -15.38
CA GLN A 56 -9.77 13.15 -16.76
C GLN A 56 -8.93 14.44 -16.81
N THR A 57 -7.65 14.30 -17.01
CA THR A 57 -6.82 15.44 -17.37
C THR A 57 -7.09 15.79 -18.83
N GLY A 58 -7.36 17.08 -19.09
CA GLY A 58 -7.79 17.57 -20.40
C GLY A 58 -6.89 17.05 -21.54
N ASN A 59 -7.49 16.36 -22.47
CA ASN A 59 -7.05 15.95 -23.81
C ASN A 59 -5.56 15.62 -24.05
N GLY A 60 -4.80 15.22 -23.04
CA GLY A 60 -3.43 14.76 -23.23
C GLY A 60 -2.38 15.84 -23.52
N LEU A 61 -2.78 17.12 -23.60
CA LEU A 61 -1.86 18.23 -23.90
C LEU A 61 -1.16 18.76 -22.64
N LEU A 62 -1.72 18.56 -21.45
CA LEU A 62 -1.28 19.19 -20.20
C LEU A 62 -1.16 18.22 -19.03
N GLY A 63 -0.80 16.97 -19.22
CA GLY A 63 -0.53 16.09 -18.09
C GLY A 63 -0.81 14.62 -18.32
N ASN A 64 -0.32 13.83 -17.39
CA ASN A 64 -0.51 12.39 -17.39
C ASN A 64 -1.93 12.03 -16.93
N LYS A 65 -2.56 11.07 -17.62
CA LYS A 65 -3.87 10.51 -17.27
C LYS A 65 -3.92 9.82 -15.91
N ASP A 66 -2.77 9.55 -15.29
CA ASP A 66 -2.63 8.80 -14.04
C ASP A 66 -2.43 9.70 -12.79
N GLY A 67 -2.79 10.98 -12.89
CA GLY A 67 -2.71 11.91 -11.75
C GLY A 67 -1.32 12.45 -11.47
N GLN A 68 -0.37 12.29 -12.37
CA GLN A 68 0.94 12.90 -12.30
C GLN A 68 0.80 14.43 -12.16
N ASN A 69 1.64 15.06 -11.35
CA ASN A 69 1.59 16.48 -11.00
C ASN A 69 0.40 16.94 -10.14
N SER A 70 -0.40 16.00 -9.62
CA SER A 70 -1.45 16.34 -8.65
C SER A 70 -0.95 16.04 -7.24
N PRO A 71 -0.80 17.05 -6.37
CA PRO A 71 -0.35 16.82 -5.00
C PRO A 71 -1.40 16.03 -4.22
N VAL A 72 -0.98 14.93 -3.57
CA VAL A 72 -1.86 14.11 -2.74
C VAL A 72 -1.27 13.92 -1.34
N SER A 73 -2.14 13.85 -0.34
CA SER A 73 -1.71 13.72 1.05
C SER A 73 -0.95 12.42 1.33
N ALA A 74 -1.31 11.34 0.64
CA ALA A 74 -0.65 10.04 0.75
C ALA A 74 0.83 10.08 0.35
N SER A 75 1.20 10.96 -0.62
CA SER A 75 2.58 11.19 -1.08
C SER A 75 3.22 12.43 -0.43
N GLY A 76 2.72 12.89 0.73
CA GLY A 76 3.24 14.09 1.38
C GLY A 76 3.04 15.37 0.58
N TYR A 77 1.96 15.45 -0.22
CA TYR A 77 1.66 16.55 -1.15
C TYR A 77 2.74 16.80 -2.22
N SER A 78 3.54 15.78 -2.52
CA SER A 78 4.45 15.83 -3.67
C SER A 78 3.70 15.66 -4.99
N SER A 79 4.34 16.01 -6.11
CA SER A 79 3.79 15.80 -7.47
C SER A 79 3.96 14.35 -7.96
N LEU A 80 3.94 13.38 -7.07
CA LEU A 80 4.04 11.97 -7.42
C LEU A 80 2.67 11.39 -7.75
N PRO A 81 2.59 10.36 -8.59
CA PRO A 81 1.33 9.69 -8.91
C PRO A 81 0.64 9.15 -7.66
N ASN A 82 -0.69 9.17 -7.63
CA ASN A 82 -1.49 8.65 -6.53
C ASN A 82 -1.92 7.18 -6.72
N ALA A 83 -1.69 6.61 -7.91
CA ALA A 83 -2.10 5.26 -8.25
C ALA A 83 -1.19 4.14 -7.72
N TYR A 84 -0.12 4.47 -6.98
CA TYR A 84 0.86 3.49 -6.52
C TYR A 84 0.27 2.43 -5.58
N PHE A 85 -0.79 2.73 -4.84
CA PHE A 85 -1.46 1.72 -4.03
C PHE A 85 -2.10 0.63 -4.88
N ASP A 86 -2.80 0.99 -5.96
CA ASP A 86 -3.39 0.02 -6.87
C ASP A 86 -2.31 -0.81 -7.57
N GLN A 87 -1.19 -0.20 -7.96
CA GLN A 87 -0.08 -0.89 -8.61
C GLN A 87 0.63 -1.89 -7.69
N TYR A 88 0.89 -1.52 -6.44
CA TYR A 88 1.77 -2.28 -5.56
C TYR A 88 1.06 -3.00 -4.41
N LEU A 89 -0.10 -2.52 -3.96
CA LEU A 89 -0.83 -3.12 -2.85
C LEU A 89 -2.11 -3.86 -3.28
N SER A 90 -2.40 -3.89 -4.59
CA SER A 90 -3.48 -4.67 -5.20
C SER A 90 -2.96 -5.49 -6.38
N LYS A 91 -2.40 -4.83 -7.40
CA LYS A 91 -1.70 -5.50 -8.51
C LYS A 91 -0.27 -5.79 -8.09
N SER A 92 0.26 -6.95 -8.42
CA SER A 92 1.64 -7.31 -8.07
C SER A 92 2.68 -6.73 -9.04
N SER A 93 2.62 -5.42 -9.30
CA SER A 93 3.59 -4.75 -10.17
C SER A 93 4.99 -4.78 -9.58
N ASN A 94 6.01 -4.79 -10.43
CA ASN A 94 7.40 -4.79 -10.00
C ASN A 94 7.77 -3.43 -9.39
N ILE A 95 8.26 -3.45 -8.15
CA ILE A 95 8.66 -2.24 -7.42
C ILE A 95 10.09 -1.83 -7.79
N ARG A 96 10.92 -2.78 -8.25
CA ARG A 96 12.31 -2.50 -8.62
C ARG A 96 12.36 -1.80 -9.98
N VAL A 97 12.79 -0.55 -9.97
CA VAL A 97 12.90 0.32 -11.16
C VAL A 97 14.33 0.79 -11.42
N ALA A 98 15.32 0.18 -10.75
CA ALA A 98 16.73 0.47 -11.01
C ALA A 98 17.14 -0.11 -12.36
N GLY A 99 17.78 0.69 -13.21
CA GLY A 99 18.39 0.25 -14.47
C GLY A 99 19.54 -0.72 -14.22
N ASP A 100 19.79 -1.58 -15.21
CA ASP A 100 20.91 -2.53 -15.17
C ASP A 100 22.26 -1.86 -15.50
N THR A 101 22.23 -0.63 -16.02
CA THR A 101 23.41 0.15 -16.40
C THR A 101 23.29 1.59 -15.89
N ALA A 102 24.42 2.26 -15.72
CA ALA A 102 24.49 3.67 -15.34
C ALA A 102 24.04 4.64 -16.45
N LEU A 103 23.91 4.17 -17.67
CA LEU A 103 23.50 4.97 -18.82
C LEU A 103 22.01 4.83 -19.10
N PRO A 104 21.35 5.89 -19.63
CA PRO A 104 19.90 5.83 -19.96
C PRO A 104 19.58 4.83 -21.07
N THR A 105 20.52 4.49 -21.92
CA THR A 105 20.37 3.46 -22.96
C THR A 105 20.31 2.06 -22.32
N GLY A 106 19.20 1.36 -22.56
CA GLY A 106 18.98 0.02 -22.00
C GLY A 106 18.13 0.01 -20.72
N ASN A 107 17.77 1.15 -20.17
CA ASN A 107 16.79 1.21 -19.09
C ASN A 107 15.40 0.80 -19.63
N LYS A 108 14.81 -0.22 -19.03
CA LYS A 108 13.49 -0.77 -19.39
C LYS A 108 12.34 -0.18 -18.58
N HIS A 109 12.64 0.67 -17.61
CA HIS A 109 11.66 1.28 -16.72
C HIS A 109 11.31 2.70 -17.15
N SER A 110 10.04 3.02 -17.12
CA SER A 110 9.54 4.36 -17.42
C SER A 110 9.73 5.32 -16.23
N ILE A 111 9.71 6.62 -16.52
CA ILE A 111 9.66 7.65 -15.46
C ILE A 111 8.43 7.43 -14.57
N ASN A 112 7.28 7.09 -15.15
CA ASN A 112 6.05 6.82 -14.39
C ASN A 112 6.18 5.67 -13.38
N GLU A 113 6.87 4.58 -13.76
CA GLU A 113 7.14 3.47 -12.83
C GLU A 113 8.06 3.93 -11.69
N THR A 114 9.08 4.71 -11.99
CA THR A 114 10.00 5.28 -11.00
C THR A 114 9.27 6.22 -10.05
N GLU A 115 8.42 7.10 -10.55
CA GLU A 115 7.61 8.02 -9.75
C GLU A 115 6.61 7.27 -8.87
N SER A 116 5.96 6.23 -9.39
CA SER A 116 5.04 5.39 -8.62
C SER A 116 5.77 4.66 -7.48
N THR A 117 6.95 4.11 -7.76
CA THR A 117 7.80 3.47 -6.73
C THR A 117 8.23 4.49 -5.67
N TYR A 118 8.64 5.67 -6.09
CA TYR A 118 9.01 6.74 -5.16
C TYR A 118 7.82 7.20 -4.31
N GLY A 119 6.63 7.29 -4.88
CA GLY A 119 5.39 7.56 -4.15
C GLY A 119 5.11 6.52 -3.04
N LEU A 120 5.31 5.24 -3.34
CA LEU A 120 5.21 4.18 -2.34
C LEU A 120 6.26 4.32 -1.24
N MET A 121 7.51 4.68 -1.58
CA MET A 121 8.57 4.89 -0.57
C MET A 121 8.27 6.09 0.32
N MET A 122 7.73 7.17 -0.21
CA MET A 122 7.27 8.33 0.57
C MET A 122 6.12 7.94 1.51
N HIS A 123 5.20 7.09 1.04
CA HIS A 123 4.15 6.55 1.89
C HIS A 123 4.71 5.69 3.04
N PHE A 124 5.72 4.85 2.79
CA PHE A 124 6.40 4.09 3.85
C PHE A 124 7.01 5.01 4.90
N SER A 125 7.78 6.00 4.45
CA SER A 125 8.42 6.96 5.32
C SER A 125 7.40 7.63 6.26
N LYS A 126 6.29 8.12 5.70
CA LYS A 126 5.21 8.75 6.46
C LYS A 126 4.50 7.76 7.39
N SER A 127 4.18 6.57 6.91
CA SER A 127 3.43 5.56 7.67
C SER A 127 4.19 5.00 8.85
N LEU A 128 5.51 4.92 8.74
CA LEU A 128 6.41 4.39 9.76
C LEU A 128 7.05 5.48 10.63
N GLY A 129 6.96 6.75 10.22
CA GLY A 129 7.63 7.85 10.90
C GLY A 129 9.16 7.78 10.79
N VAL A 130 9.69 7.29 9.68
CA VAL A 130 11.13 7.08 9.46
C VAL A 130 11.60 7.72 8.16
N ASN A 131 12.90 7.91 8.01
CA ASN A 131 13.51 8.37 6.75
C ASN A 131 13.98 7.19 5.86
N CYS A 132 14.47 7.51 4.68
CA CYS A 132 14.90 6.52 3.68
C CYS A 132 16.01 5.58 4.19
N THR A 133 16.91 6.09 5.04
CA THR A 133 18.05 5.32 5.56
C THR A 133 17.67 4.27 6.61
N TYR A 134 16.42 4.26 7.05
CA TYR A 134 15.91 3.17 7.87
C TYR A 134 15.86 1.83 7.11
N CYS A 135 15.64 1.88 5.79
CA CYS A 135 15.55 0.69 4.93
C CYS A 135 16.68 0.64 3.86
N HIS A 136 17.31 1.74 3.51
CA HIS A 136 18.27 1.83 2.43
C HIS A 136 19.63 2.34 2.90
N ASN A 137 20.69 1.81 2.29
CA ASN A 137 22.00 2.45 2.36
C ASN A 137 22.01 3.66 1.40
N SER A 138 22.26 4.86 1.92
CA SER A 138 22.26 6.10 1.13
C SER A 138 23.36 6.15 0.07
N ARG A 139 24.43 5.34 0.21
CA ARG A 139 25.50 5.25 -0.80
C ARG A 139 25.14 4.32 -1.96
N ASN A 140 24.21 3.37 -1.71
CA ASN A 140 23.78 2.40 -2.71
C ASN A 140 22.34 1.97 -2.46
N PHE A 141 21.37 2.78 -2.87
CA PHE A 141 19.94 2.53 -2.67
C PHE A 141 19.43 1.23 -3.31
N SER A 142 20.09 0.77 -4.38
CA SER A 142 19.67 -0.45 -5.09
C SER A 142 20.17 -1.73 -4.45
N SER A 143 21.26 -1.70 -3.69
CA SER A 143 21.85 -2.88 -3.09
C SER A 143 20.99 -3.46 -1.97
N TRP A 144 20.70 -4.75 -2.06
CA TRP A 144 20.06 -5.51 -0.99
C TRP A 144 21.03 -5.89 0.13
N GLU A 145 22.25 -6.27 -0.24
CA GLU A 145 23.30 -6.75 0.67
C GLU A 145 23.73 -5.65 1.64
N GLU A 146 23.79 -4.39 1.15
CA GLU A 146 24.20 -3.25 1.96
C GLU A 146 23.02 -2.56 2.67
N SER A 147 21.80 -3.07 2.48
CA SER A 147 20.61 -2.48 3.10
C SER A 147 20.40 -2.97 4.52
N PRO A 148 19.86 -2.14 5.42
CA PRO A 148 19.38 -2.57 6.72
C PRO A 148 18.31 -3.68 6.60
N PRO A 149 18.19 -4.59 7.57
CA PRO A 149 17.23 -5.72 7.53
C PRO A 149 15.76 -5.28 7.44
N GLN A 150 15.46 -4.04 7.80
CA GLN A 150 14.12 -3.43 7.66
C GLN A 150 13.62 -3.42 6.21
N ARG A 151 14.52 -3.37 5.22
CA ARG A 151 14.15 -3.47 3.81
C ARG A 151 13.49 -4.81 3.47
N THR A 152 14.01 -5.90 4.01
CA THR A 152 13.42 -7.23 3.87
C THR A 152 12.05 -7.30 4.56
N LYS A 153 11.91 -6.73 5.75
CA LYS A 153 10.62 -6.63 6.45
C LYS A 153 9.59 -5.87 5.62
N ALA A 154 9.97 -4.77 4.96
CA ALA A 154 9.09 -4.02 4.07
C ALA A 154 8.68 -4.82 2.83
N TRP A 155 9.56 -5.67 2.30
CA TRP A 155 9.25 -6.56 1.19
C TRP A 155 8.14 -7.57 1.54
N TYR A 156 8.18 -8.17 2.71
CA TYR A 156 7.12 -9.02 3.23
C TYR A 156 5.84 -8.23 3.50
N ALA A 157 5.94 -7.00 4.04
CA ALA A 157 4.81 -6.12 4.30
C ALA A 157 3.98 -5.81 3.05
N ILE A 158 4.65 -5.56 1.92
CA ILE A 158 3.97 -5.29 0.64
C ILE A 158 3.12 -6.50 0.24
N ARG A 159 3.67 -7.71 0.33
CA ARG A 159 2.96 -8.95 -0.02
C ARG A 159 1.84 -9.28 0.94
N MET A 160 2.05 -9.01 2.23
CA MET A 160 1.00 -9.12 3.23
C MET A 160 -0.15 -8.16 2.92
N ALA A 161 0.13 -6.91 2.57
CA ALA A 161 -0.91 -5.95 2.19
C ALA A 161 -1.66 -6.39 0.93
N GLN A 162 -0.98 -6.97 -0.07
CA GLN A 162 -1.60 -7.58 -1.25
C GLN A 162 -2.52 -8.75 -0.87
N ASP A 163 -2.06 -9.65 0.00
CA ASP A 163 -2.85 -10.79 0.49
C ASP A 163 -4.12 -10.31 1.21
N ILE A 164 -3.99 -9.34 2.11
CA ILE A 164 -5.12 -8.73 2.80
C ILE A 164 -6.12 -8.13 1.81
N ASN A 165 -5.66 -7.33 0.87
CA ASN A 165 -6.52 -6.60 -0.06
C ASN A 165 -7.21 -7.53 -1.05
N ASN A 166 -6.47 -8.49 -1.63
CA ASN A 166 -6.98 -9.32 -2.71
C ASN A 166 -7.79 -10.53 -2.21
N ASN A 167 -7.40 -11.11 -1.07
CA ASN A 167 -7.99 -12.35 -0.60
C ASN A 167 -9.02 -12.16 0.53
N TYR A 168 -9.01 -10.99 1.19
CA TYR A 168 -9.93 -10.74 2.31
C TYR A 168 -10.81 -9.50 2.12
N MET A 169 -10.32 -8.44 1.48
CA MET A 169 -11.11 -7.21 1.30
C MET A 169 -11.92 -7.24 0.01
N ASP A 170 -11.30 -7.47 -1.14
CA ASP A 170 -11.99 -7.47 -2.43
C ASP A 170 -13.11 -8.53 -2.52
N PRO A 171 -12.95 -9.78 -2.02
CA PRO A 171 -13.99 -10.81 -2.11
C PRO A 171 -15.27 -10.47 -1.35
N ILE A 172 -15.18 -9.68 -0.29
CA ILE A 172 -16.36 -9.31 0.53
C ILE A 172 -17.04 -8.01 0.07
N LYS A 173 -16.61 -7.44 -1.05
CA LYS A 173 -17.17 -6.20 -1.61
C LYS A 173 -18.70 -6.23 -1.66
N GLY A 174 -19.28 -7.34 -2.11
CA GLY A 174 -20.73 -7.50 -2.25
C GLY A 174 -21.52 -7.47 -0.93
N LEU A 175 -20.84 -7.57 0.22
CA LEU A 175 -21.50 -7.50 1.53
C LEU A 175 -21.75 -6.06 1.98
N PHE A 176 -21.00 -5.09 1.44
CA PHE A 176 -21.07 -3.71 1.91
C PHE A 176 -22.21 -2.94 1.24
N PRO A 177 -22.95 -2.13 2.02
CA PRO A 177 -23.90 -1.21 1.44
C PRO A 177 -23.19 -0.11 0.63
N PRO A 178 -23.86 0.50 -0.36
CA PRO A 178 -23.22 1.45 -1.28
C PRO A 178 -22.47 2.61 -0.62
N HIS A 179 -23.01 3.12 0.49
CA HIS A 179 -22.39 4.24 1.23
C HIS A 179 -21.07 3.88 1.94
N ARG A 180 -20.69 2.60 1.94
CA ARG A 180 -19.44 2.10 2.52
C ARG A 180 -18.38 1.77 1.46
N LEU A 181 -18.73 1.88 0.19
CA LEU A 181 -17.84 1.68 -0.94
C LEU A 181 -17.17 2.99 -1.35
N GLY A 182 -16.00 2.88 -1.96
CA GLY A 182 -15.26 4.00 -2.52
C GLY A 182 -15.89 4.57 -3.79
N PRO A 183 -15.33 5.64 -4.34
CA PRO A 183 -15.87 6.35 -5.50
C PRO A 183 -15.93 5.50 -6.77
N THR A 184 -15.13 4.44 -6.87
CA THR A 184 -15.19 3.45 -7.96
C THR A 184 -16.03 2.22 -7.61
N GLY A 185 -16.75 2.26 -6.51
CA GLY A 185 -17.53 1.15 -5.98
C GLY A 185 -16.67 0.02 -5.39
N ASP A 186 -15.44 0.27 -5.03
CA ASP A 186 -14.54 -0.70 -4.41
C ASP A 186 -14.61 -0.66 -2.87
N VAL A 187 -14.19 -1.74 -2.24
CA VAL A 187 -14.13 -1.84 -0.78
C VAL A 187 -12.90 -1.10 -0.24
N ALA A 188 -12.98 -0.64 1.02
CA ALA A 188 -11.83 -0.11 1.75
C ALA A 188 -10.68 -1.13 1.80
N LYS A 189 -9.47 -0.69 1.53
CA LYS A 189 -8.26 -1.51 1.47
C LYS A 189 -7.22 -1.04 2.49
N ALA A 190 -6.39 -2.00 2.92
CA ALA A 190 -5.28 -1.72 3.83
C ALA A 190 -4.06 -1.18 3.08
N ASN A 191 -3.34 -0.29 3.74
CA ASN A 191 -2.01 0.18 3.40
C ASN A 191 -1.11 0.17 4.64
N CYS A 192 0.13 0.64 4.53
CA CYS A 192 1.07 0.63 5.66
C CYS A 192 0.56 1.47 6.85
N ALA A 193 -0.03 2.63 6.57
CA ALA A 193 -0.57 3.51 7.60
C ALA A 193 -1.76 2.91 8.34
N THR A 194 -2.50 1.97 7.73
CA THR A 194 -3.64 1.30 8.40
C THR A 194 -3.23 0.64 9.71
N CYS A 195 -2.03 0.04 9.74
CA CYS A 195 -1.50 -0.64 10.92
C CYS A 195 -0.47 0.23 11.68
N HIS A 196 0.45 0.89 10.96
CA HIS A 196 1.58 1.58 11.58
C HIS A 196 1.26 2.97 12.15
N GLN A 197 0.45 3.77 11.48
CA GLN A 197 -0.04 5.07 11.94
C GLN A 197 1.06 6.04 12.42
N GLY A 198 2.16 6.13 11.69
CA GLY A 198 3.27 7.03 11.98
C GLY A 198 4.32 6.45 12.94
N ALA A 199 4.26 5.17 13.27
CA ALA A 199 5.21 4.52 14.14
C ALA A 199 5.70 3.18 13.57
N TYR A 200 7.01 2.99 13.53
CA TYR A 200 7.58 1.67 13.28
C TYR A 200 7.44 0.80 14.54
N LYS A 201 7.13 -0.48 14.37
CA LYS A 201 6.99 -1.44 15.47
C LYS A 201 7.69 -2.73 15.06
#